data_89ced7e0f22a874e82659b8492612e5a
#
_entry.id   89ced7e0f22a874e82659b8492612e5a
#
_cell.length_a   1.000
_cell.length_b   1.000
_cell.length_c   1.000
_cell.angle_alpha   90.00
_cell.angle_beta   90.00
_cell.angle_gamma   90.00
#
_symmetry.space_group_name_H-M   'P 1'
#
loop_
_entity.id
_entity.type
_entity.pdbx_description
1 polymer ?
#
loop_
_entity_poly.entity_id
_entity_poly.type
_entity_poly.pdbx_seq_one_letter_code
_entity_poly.pdbx_strand_id
1 'polypeptide(L)'
;MPVLVMSVLAALPPLPPLPPLPAEPFTLPPYFDYGATFLWALSGALLGARRGYAIPGILAVAFVSSVGGGVLRDGLFLQNGPPVVLRSGGYLLLIALATLLILIAGARIQRQRHLPQILALVDAVGLGAYAVVGMNLALAAGLSLPAVVLVGVVNAVGGGILRDVLMRREPSMFLPGTLEESLALLGCLLFVALVKGLAINQLLGAWITIAVITVLRLLAIRFGISSKPLHGFREYCERQEP
;
A
#
# COMPACT_ATOMS: atom_id res chain seq x y z
N MET A 1 -15.47 -29.52 -18.21
CA MET A 1 -15.70 -28.30 -17.44
C MET A 1 -15.13 -26.99 -18.05
N PRO A 2 -13.98 -26.94 -18.75
CA PRO A 2 -13.50 -25.67 -19.33
C PRO A 2 -14.38 -25.10 -20.45
N VAL A 3 -15.05 -25.93 -21.22
CA VAL A 3 -15.88 -25.49 -22.34
C VAL A 3 -17.16 -24.77 -21.89
N LEU A 4 -17.74 -25.18 -20.77
CA LEU A 4 -18.94 -24.54 -20.20
C LEU A 4 -18.66 -23.13 -19.64
N VAL A 5 -17.49 -22.93 -19.04
CA VAL A 5 -17.07 -21.63 -18.53
C VAL A 5 -16.80 -20.64 -19.68
N MET A 6 -16.20 -21.12 -20.77
CA MET A 6 -15.97 -20.28 -21.96
C MET A 6 -17.27 -19.89 -22.67
N SER A 7 -18.26 -20.79 -22.73
CA SER A 7 -19.55 -20.46 -23.35
C SER A 7 -20.39 -19.49 -22.51
N VAL A 8 -20.31 -19.56 -21.18
CA VAL A 8 -20.95 -18.57 -20.28
C VAL A 8 -20.29 -17.20 -20.37
N LEU A 9 -18.94 -17.13 -20.46
CA LEU A 9 -18.22 -15.88 -20.66
C LEU A 9 -18.50 -15.23 -22.03
N ALA A 10 -18.67 -16.04 -23.08
CA ALA A 10 -19.02 -15.55 -24.42
C ALA A 10 -20.48 -15.08 -24.55
N ALA A 11 -21.36 -15.51 -23.65
CA ALA A 11 -22.77 -15.11 -23.62
C ALA A 11 -23.06 -13.85 -22.81
N LEU A 12 -22.05 -13.29 -22.12
CA LEU A 12 -22.23 -12.02 -21.40
C LEU A 12 -22.33 -10.87 -22.42
N PRO A 13 -23.36 -10.01 -22.29
CA PRO A 13 -23.44 -8.83 -23.15
C PRO A 13 -22.19 -7.96 -22.94
N PRO A 14 -21.69 -7.30 -24.00
CA PRO A 14 -20.56 -6.38 -23.85
C PRO A 14 -20.92 -5.34 -22.80
N LEU A 15 -20.01 -5.13 -21.86
CA LEU A 15 -20.18 -4.09 -20.84
C LEU A 15 -20.41 -2.73 -21.54
N PRO A 16 -21.37 -1.93 -21.08
CA PRO A 16 -21.60 -0.61 -21.65
C PRO A 16 -20.28 0.17 -21.61
N PRO A 17 -20.00 1.01 -22.65
CA PRO A 17 -18.81 1.84 -22.65
C PRO A 17 -18.80 2.69 -21.37
N LEU A 18 -17.68 2.64 -20.64
CA LEU A 18 -17.50 3.48 -19.46
C LEU A 18 -17.65 4.95 -19.86
N PRO A 19 -18.31 5.78 -19.04
CA PRO A 19 -18.39 7.20 -19.30
C PRO A 19 -16.98 7.78 -19.49
N PRO A 20 -16.78 8.73 -20.40
CA PRO A 20 -15.48 9.33 -20.63
C PRO A 20 -14.93 9.87 -19.32
N LEU A 21 -13.64 9.61 -19.08
CA LEU A 21 -12.91 10.15 -17.92
C LEU A 21 -13.01 11.68 -17.95
N PRO A 22 -13.12 12.35 -16.79
CA PRO A 22 -13.12 13.81 -16.76
C PRO A 22 -11.88 14.34 -17.48
N ALA A 23 -12.05 15.39 -18.29
CA ALA A 23 -11.05 15.93 -19.20
C ALA A 23 -9.79 16.51 -18.51
N GLU A 24 -9.83 16.72 -17.21
CA GLU A 24 -8.69 17.18 -16.40
C GLU A 24 -8.21 16.02 -15.54
N PRO A 25 -6.94 15.55 -15.70
CA PRO A 25 -6.38 14.58 -14.78
C PRO A 25 -6.22 15.22 -13.40
N PHE A 26 -7.07 14.84 -12.46
CA PHE A 26 -6.91 15.28 -11.07
C PHE A 26 -5.60 14.71 -10.52
N THR A 27 -4.68 15.60 -10.16
CA THR A 27 -3.46 15.24 -9.46
C THR A 27 -3.63 15.49 -7.97
N LEU A 28 -3.44 14.47 -7.14
CA LEU A 28 -3.35 14.68 -5.70
C LEU A 28 -2.21 15.65 -5.39
N PRO A 29 -2.41 16.56 -4.43
CA PRO A 29 -1.33 17.43 -4.00
C PRO A 29 -0.10 16.63 -3.58
N PRO A 30 1.11 17.04 -3.97
CA PRO A 30 2.36 16.29 -3.72
C PRO A 30 2.62 15.97 -2.26
N TYR A 31 2.05 16.73 -1.33
CA TYR A 31 2.22 16.49 0.11
C TYR A 31 1.65 15.16 0.58
N PHE A 32 0.67 14.57 -0.11
CA PHE A 32 0.17 13.22 0.19
C PHE A 32 1.26 12.17 -0.02
N ASP A 33 1.92 12.25 -1.17
CA ASP A 33 2.94 11.28 -1.57
C ASP A 33 4.23 11.48 -0.78
N TYR A 34 4.68 12.73 -0.64
CA TYR A 34 5.85 13.06 0.18
C TYR A 34 5.65 12.73 1.66
N GLY A 35 4.46 13.01 2.20
CA GLY A 35 4.12 12.68 3.59
C GLY A 35 4.15 11.18 3.83
N ALA A 36 3.49 10.40 2.98
CA ALA A 36 3.48 8.96 3.06
C ALA A 36 4.90 8.37 2.90
N THR A 37 5.68 8.87 1.93
CA THR A 37 7.08 8.46 1.72
C THR A 37 7.91 8.69 2.98
N PHE A 38 7.82 9.87 3.60
CA PHE A 38 8.57 10.18 4.82
C PHE A 38 8.19 9.27 5.99
N LEU A 39 6.90 9.05 6.21
CA LEU A 39 6.40 8.20 7.29
C LEU A 39 6.87 6.75 7.13
N TRP A 40 6.79 6.22 5.92
CA TRP A 40 7.24 4.85 5.67
C TRP A 40 8.76 4.72 5.66
N ALA A 41 9.50 5.76 5.26
CA ALA A 41 10.95 5.80 5.40
C ALA A 41 11.37 5.76 6.88
N LEU A 42 10.67 6.50 7.76
CA LEU A 42 10.90 6.43 9.21
C LEU A 42 10.65 5.01 9.76
N SER A 43 9.54 4.40 9.37
CA SER A 43 9.20 3.02 9.78
C SER A 43 10.27 2.02 9.31
N GLY A 44 10.68 2.11 8.04
CA GLY A 44 11.72 1.26 7.46
C GLY A 44 13.09 1.45 8.12
N ALA A 45 13.52 2.71 8.32
CA ALA A 45 14.77 3.03 8.99
C ALA A 45 14.81 2.50 10.42
N LEU A 46 13.71 2.66 11.17
CA LEU A 46 13.61 2.17 12.54
C LEU A 46 13.67 0.64 12.59
N LEU A 47 13.05 -0.03 11.63
CA LEU A 47 13.08 -1.49 11.54
C LEU A 47 14.48 -2.01 11.20
N GLY A 48 15.18 -1.36 10.26
CA GLY A 48 16.58 -1.66 9.93
C GLY A 48 17.53 -1.43 11.12
N ALA A 49 17.35 -0.33 11.84
CA ALA A 49 18.12 -0.02 13.05
C ALA A 49 17.89 -1.06 14.16
N ARG A 50 16.64 -1.51 14.37
CA ARG A 50 16.31 -2.59 15.34
C ARG A 50 16.94 -3.93 14.98
N ARG A 51 17.21 -4.18 13.69
CA ARG A 51 17.93 -5.38 13.21
C ARG A 51 19.45 -5.28 13.37
N GLY A 52 19.95 -4.12 13.81
CA GLY A 52 21.40 -3.89 13.93
C GLY A 52 22.11 -3.74 12.59
N TYR A 53 21.39 -3.33 11.53
CA TYR A 53 22.02 -3.10 10.23
C TYR A 53 22.95 -1.89 10.27
N ALA A 54 24.00 -1.94 9.46
CA ALA A 54 24.85 -0.78 9.22
C ALA A 54 24.09 0.33 8.48
N ILE A 55 24.61 1.55 8.51
CA ILE A 55 23.95 2.74 7.93
C ILE A 55 23.44 2.51 6.50
N PRO A 56 24.25 1.91 5.57
CA PRO A 56 23.75 1.65 4.23
C PRO A 56 22.55 0.68 4.20
N GLY A 57 22.55 -0.32 5.08
CA GLY A 57 21.43 -1.27 5.21
C GLY A 57 20.17 -0.61 5.76
N ILE A 58 20.30 0.29 6.76
CA ILE A 58 19.19 1.08 7.29
C ILE A 58 18.60 1.95 6.18
N LEU A 59 19.45 2.63 5.40
CA LEU A 59 19.02 3.47 4.28
C LEU A 59 18.32 2.65 3.19
N ALA A 60 18.85 1.46 2.87
CA ALA A 60 18.23 0.57 1.89
C ALA A 60 16.84 0.09 2.32
N VAL A 61 16.68 -0.28 3.60
CA VAL A 61 15.37 -0.67 4.14
C VAL A 61 14.41 0.51 4.15
N ALA A 62 14.85 1.70 4.53
CA ALA A 62 14.07 2.93 4.48
C ALA A 62 13.59 3.24 3.05
N PHE A 63 14.50 3.18 2.08
CA PHE A 63 14.22 3.38 0.67
C PHE A 63 13.17 2.39 0.17
N VAL A 64 13.42 1.09 0.31
CA VAL A 64 12.50 0.05 -0.18
C VAL A 64 11.13 0.13 0.49
N SER A 65 11.09 0.40 1.80
CA SER A 65 9.82 0.56 2.52
C SER A 65 8.98 1.71 1.98
N SER A 66 9.61 2.85 1.69
CA SER A 66 8.91 4.08 1.36
C SER A 66 8.54 4.22 -0.11
N VAL A 67 9.36 3.71 -1.03
CA VAL A 67 9.13 3.89 -2.47
C VAL A 67 8.92 2.58 -3.24
N GLY A 68 9.06 1.43 -2.58
CA GLY A 68 8.95 0.12 -3.22
C GLY A 68 7.62 -0.10 -3.92
N GLY A 69 6.50 0.28 -3.30
CA GLY A 69 5.18 0.21 -3.91
C GLY A 69 5.08 1.10 -5.16
N GLY A 70 5.61 2.33 -5.09
CA GLY A 70 5.68 3.26 -6.22
C GLY A 70 6.56 2.73 -7.35
N VAL A 71 7.69 2.12 -7.04
CA VAL A 71 8.56 1.49 -8.05
C VAL A 71 7.87 0.32 -8.74
N LEU A 72 7.15 -0.53 -7.99
CA LEU A 72 6.33 -1.60 -8.57
C LEU A 72 5.22 -1.03 -9.45
N ARG A 73 4.50 -0.01 -8.97
CA ARG A 73 3.46 0.67 -9.74
C ARG A 73 3.99 1.23 -11.05
N ASP A 74 5.06 2.01 -10.98
CA ASP A 74 5.61 2.70 -12.14
C ASP A 74 6.29 1.73 -13.12
N GLY A 75 7.02 0.74 -12.59
CA GLY A 75 7.78 -0.20 -13.41
C GLY A 75 6.94 -1.32 -14.03
N LEU A 76 5.92 -1.83 -13.32
CA LEU A 76 5.12 -2.96 -13.82
C LEU A 76 3.83 -2.52 -14.53
N PHE A 77 3.16 -1.49 -14.02
CA PHE A 77 1.82 -1.15 -14.49
C PHE A 77 1.76 0.12 -15.35
N LEU A 78 2.37 1.22 -14.91
CA LEU A 78 2.24 2.49 -15.63
C LEU A 78 3.22 2.61 -16.78
N GLN A 79 4.45 2.15 -16.62
CA GLN A 79 5.51 2.13 -17.65
C GLN A 79 5.72 3.48 -18.39
N ASN A 80 5.41 4.59 -17.70
CA ASN A 80 5.49 5.95 -18.25
C ASN A 80 6.91 6.57 -18.10
N GLY A 81 7.95 5.76 -18.30
CA GLY A 81 9.36 6.13 -18.14
C GLY A 81 9.90 5.86 -16.72
N PRO A 82 10.97 6.54 -16.28
CA PRO A 82 11.58 6.29 -14.97
C PRO A 82 10.58 6.50 -13.83
N PRO A 83 10.65 5.67 -12.76
CA PRO A 83 9.81 5.84 -11.58
C PRO A 83 9.85 7.26 -11.02
N VAL A 84 8.73 7.74 -10.47
CA VAL A 84 8.58 9.11 -9.96
C VAL A 84 9.67 9.46 -8.94
N VAL A 85 10.07 8.50 -8.11
CA VAL A 85 11.15 8.67 -7.12
C VAL A 85 12.49 9.09 -7.75
N LEU A 86 12.76 8.66 -8.97
CA LEU A 86 13.99 9.01 -9.69
C LEU A 86 13.89 10.35 -10.43
N ARG A 87 12.68 10.84 -10.67
CA ARG A 87 12.45 12.13 -11.35
C ARG A 87 12.55 13.33 -10.39
N SER A 88 12.34 13.11 -9.10
CA SER A 88 12.36 14.16 -8.10
C SER A 88 13.34 13.84 -6.97
N GLY A 89 14.37 14.67 -6.80
CA GLY A 89 15.31 14.55 -5.69
C GLY A 89 14.66 14.71 -4.30
N GLY A 90 13.44 15.24 -4.24
CA GLY A 90 12.69 15.42 -2.99
C GLY A 90 12.43 14.09 -2.26
N TYR A 91 12.13 13.01 -2.96
CA TYR A 91 11.94 11.70 -2.35
C TYR A 91 13.22 11.19 -1.68
N LEU A 92 14.34 11.27 -2.38
CA LEU A 92 15.64 10.83 -1.87
C LEU A 92 16.05 11.66 -0.64
N LEU A 93 15.81 12.98 -0.68
CA LEU A 93 16.06 13.85 0.45
C LEU A 93 15.21 13.47 1.67
N LEU A 94 13.91 13.21 1.49
CA LEU A 94 13.02 12.81 2.58
C LEU A 94 13.44 11.47 3.20
N ILE A 95 13.85 10.52 2.39
CA ILE A 95 14.34 9.22 2.86
C ILE A 95 15.65 9.39 3.64
N ALA A 96 16.56 10.21 3.14
CA ALA A 96 17.82 10.54 3.84
C ALA A 96 17.55 11.25 5.18
N LEU A 97 16.63 12.22 5.21
CA LEU A 97 16.24 12.93 6.44
C LEU A 97 15.57 11.98 7.44
N ALA A 98 14.66 11.11 7.01
CA ALA A 98 14.03 10.11 7.86
C ALA A 98 15.07 9.14 8.45
N THR A 99 16.00 8.68 7.63
CA THR A 99 17.10 7.80 8.08
C THR A 99 17.99 8.52 9.09
N LEU A 100 18.40 9.75 8.81
CA LEU A 100 19.22 10.58 9.70
C LEU A 100 18.51 10.80 11.05
N LEU A 101 17.21 11.10 11.04
CA LEU A 101 16.42 11.25 12.25
C LEU A 101 16.45 9.99 13.12
N ILE A 102 16.32 8.82 12.51
CA ILE A 102 16.40 7.54 13.23
C ILE A 102 17.81 7.25 13.73
N LEU A 103 18.85 7.61 12.99
CA LEU A 103 20.24 7.44 13.46
C LEU A 103 20.55 8.30 14.68
N ILE A 104 20.03 9.55 14.73
CA ILE A 104 20.27 10.49 15.82
C ILE A 104 19.36 10.18 17.02
N ALA A 105 18.06 9.99 16.77
CA ALA A 105 17.05 9.92 17.83
C ALA A 105 16.53 8.48 18.08
N GLY A 106 16.95 7.49 17.29
CA GLY A 106 16.36 6.14 17.28
C GLY A 106 16.41 5.44 18.65
N ALA A 107 17.51 5.58 19.40
CA ALA A 107 17.62 5.01 20.73
C ALA A 107 16.61 5.63 21.72
N ARG A 108 16.34 6.94 21.62
CA ARG A 108 15.32 7.62 22.43
C ARG A 108 13.91 7.24 21.97
N ILE A 109 13.68 7.16 20.65
CA ILE A 109 12.41 6.77 20.05
C ILE A 109 12.05 5.35 20.46
N GLN A 110 13.00 4.41 20.45
CA GLN A 110 12.76 3.01 20.84
C GLN A 110 12.34 2.84 22.30
N ARG A 111 12.72 3.74 23.19
CA ARG A 111 12.35 3.74 24.60
C ARG A 111 10.95 4.29 24.87
N GLN A 112 10.30 4.89 23.89
CA GLN A 112 8.98 5.46 24.05
C GLN A 112 7.91 4.37 24.20
N ARG A 113 7.15 4.44 25.29
CA ARG A 113 6.08 3.49 25.63
C ARG A 113 4.99 3.40 24.53
N HIS A 114 4.74 4.51 23.86
CA HIS A 114 3.70 4.62 22.83
C HIS A 114 4.21 4.35 21.39
N LEU A 115 5.48 3.98 21.24
CA LEU A 115 6.06 3.74 19.92
C LEU A 115 5.28 2.72 19.07
N PRO A 116 4.81 1.56 19.59
CA PRO A 116 4.03 0.63 18.78
C PRO A 116 2.73 1.25 18.25
N GLN A 117 2.08 2.09 19.05
CA GLN A 117 0.84 2.78 18.66
C GLN A 117 1.11 3.85 17.60
N ILE A 118 2.21 4.60 17.74
CA ILE A 118 2.62 5.61 16.76
C ILE A 118 2.95 4.93 15.43
N LEU A 119 3.72 3.85 15.44
CA LEU A 119 4.04 3.10 14.24
C LEU A 119 2.79 2.53 13.56
N ALA A 120 1.86 1.99 14.34
CA ALA A 120 0.59 1.50 13.83
C ALA A 120 -0.26 2.60 13.19
N LEU A 121 -0.27 3.80 13.78
CA LEU A 121 -0.95 4.97 13.21
C LEU A 121 -0.29 5.42 11.90
N VAL A 122 1.03 5.54 11.89
CA VAL A 122 1.82 5.90 10.71
C VAL A 122 1.57 4.91 9.57
N ASP A 123 1.61 3.62 9.88
CA ASP A 123 1.36 2.55 8.93
C ASP A 123 -0.08 2.60 8.37
N ALA A 124 -1.06 2.80 9.24
CA ALA A 124 -2.46 2.91 8.84
C ALA A 124 -2.74 4.11 7.91
N VAL A 125 -2.20 5.29 8.24
CA VAL A 125 -2.32 6.50 7.40
C VAL A 125 -1.58 6.30 6.08
N GLY A 126 -0.37 5.74 6.12
CA GLY A 126 0.44 5.45 4.94
C GLY A 126 -0.27 4.49 3.98
N LEU A 127 -0.87 3.41 4.51
CA LEU A 127 -1.62 2.44 3.72
C LEU A 127 -2.74 3.12 2.91
N GLY A 128 -3.56 3.96 3.57
CA GLY A 128 -4.64 4.71 2.92
C GLY A 128 -4.13 5.72 1.89
N ALA A 129 -3.09 6.49 2.24
CA ALA A 129 -2.52 7.48 1.34
C ALA A 129 -1.93 6.84 0.07
N TYR A 130 -1.14 5.77 0.21
CA TYR A 130 -0.57 5.09 -0.94
C TYR A 130 -1.62 4.39 -1.81
N ALA A 131 -2.67 3.79 -1.21
CA ALA A 131 -3.78 3.25 -1.98
C ALA A 131 -4.38 4.32 -2.90
N VAL A 132 -4.71 5.48 -2.35
CA VAL A 132 -5.31 6.58 -3.10
C VAL A 132 -4.36 7.17 -4.15
N VAL A 133 -3.07 7.38 -3.82
CA VAL A 133 -2.05 7.85 -4.77
C VAL A 133 -1.93 6.90 -5.96
N GLY A 134 -1.82 5.57 -5.69
CA GLY A 134 -1.73 4.55 -6.74
C GLY A 134 -2.94 4.58 -7.67
N MET A 135 -4.14 4.67 -7.11
CA MET A 135 -5.38 4.73 -7.89
C MET A 135 -5.49 5.98 -8.75
N ASN A 136 -5.14 7.16 -8.20
CA ASN A 136 -5.20 8.40 -8.95
C ASN A 136 -4.23 8.39 -10.15
N LEU A 137 -3.02 7.89 -9.96
CA LEU A 137 -2.05 7.77 -11.05
C LEU A 137 -2.50 6.76 -12.11
N ALA A 138 -3.12 5.65 -11.68
CA ALA A 138 -3.69 4.67 -12.60
C ALA A 138 -4.90 5.22 -13.37
N LEU A 139 -5.76 6.01 -12.73
CA LEU A 139 -6.86 6.72 -13.38
C LEU A 139 -6.34 7.74 -14.41
N ALA A 140 -5.31 8.53 -14.04
CA ALA A 140 -4.68 9.48 -14.94
C ALA A 140 -4.00 8.80 -16.15
N ALA A 141 -3.52 7.56 -15.98
CA ALA A 141 -3.00 6.74 -17.07
C ALA A 141 -4.08 6.08 -17.94
N GLY A 142 -5.37 6.31 -17.66
CA GLY A 142 -6.49 5.77 -18.44
C GLY A 142 -6.75 4.28 -18.24
N LEU A 143 -6.27 3.68 -17.15
CA LEU A 143 -6.48 2.27 -16.88
C LEU A 143 -7.95 1.96 -16.53
N SER A 144 -8.38 0.72 -16.80
CA SER A 144 -9.72 0.24 -16.43
C SER A 144 -9.90 0.19 -14.91
N LEU A 145 -11.14 0.32 -14.40
CA LEU A 145 -11.40 0.35 -12.95
C LEU A 145 -10.84 -0.86 -12.17
N PRO A 146 -10.93 -2.10 -12.67
CA PRO A 146 -10.28 -3.23 -12.00
C PRO A 146 -8.76 -3.08 -11.90
N ALA A 147 -8.11 -2.57 -12.98
CA ALA A 147 -6.69 -2.32 -12.98
C ALA A 147 -6.31 -1.17 -12.02
N VAL A 148 -7.13 -0.11 -11.95
CA VAL A 148 -6.97 0.98 -10.99
C VAL A 148 -6.97 0.46 -9.55
N VAL A 149 -7.92 -0.40 -9.19
CA VAL A 149 -7.98 -1.03 -7.86
C VAL A 149 -6.73 -1.88 -7.60
N LEU A 150 -6.32 -2.72 -8.56
CA LEU A 150 -5.12 -3.53 -8.44
C LEU A 150 -3.87 -2.68 -8.20
N VAL A 151 -3.68 -1.64 -9.00
CA VAL A 151 -2.54 -0.71 -8.88
C VAL A 151 -2.56 0.02 -7.53
N GLY A 152 -3.74 0.43 -7.06
CA GLY A 152 -3.91 1.03 -5.73
C GLY A 152 -3.46 0.10 -4.61
N VAL A 153 -3.93 -1.15 -4.64
CA VAL A 153 -3.54 -2.17 -3.64
C VAL A 153 -2.03 -2.43 -3.70
N VAL A 154 -1.48 -2.69 -4.89
CA VAL A 154 -0.03 -2.96 -5.04
C VAL A 154 0.80 -1.78 -4.58
N ASN A 155 0.39 -0.55 -4.89
CA ASN A 155 1.08 0.65 -4.42
C ASN A 155 1.05 0.75 -2.89
N ALA A 156 -0.07 0.40 -2.25
CA ALA A 156 -0.24 0.48 -0.81
C ALA A 156 0.60 -0.56 -0.04
N VAL A 157 0.63 -1.82 -0.51
CA VAL A 157 1.27 -2.92 0.24
C VAL A 157 2.66 -3.30 -0.29
N GLY A 158 2.98 -2.91 -1.53
CA GLY A 158 4.18 -3.35 -2.24
C GLY A 158 5.50 -2.98 -1.54
N GLY A 159 5.56 -1.79 -0.93
CA GLY A 159 6.72 -1.36 -0.15
C GLY A 159 6.97 -2.26 1.06
N GLY A 160 5.91 -2.65 1.77
CA GLY A 160 5.97 -3.57 2.89
C GLY A 160 6.43 -4.97 2.48
N ILE A 161 5.88 -5.48 1.39
CA ILE A 161 6.26 -6.80 0.83
C ILE A 161 7.75 -6.80 0.47
N LEU A 162 8.20 -5.83 -0.32
CA LEU A 162 9.60 -5.74 -0.74
C LEU A 162 10.55 -5.56 0.46
N ARG A 163 10.16 -4.77 1.44
CA ARG A 163 10.89 -4.61 2.70
C ARG A 163 11.05 -5.94 3.43
N ASP A 164 9.97 -6.68 3.61
CA ASP A 164 9.98 -7.93 4.36
C ASP A 164 10.82 -8.99 3.63
N VAL A 165 10.70 -9.09 2.30
CA VAL A 165 11.55 -9.94 1.47
C VAL A 165 13.03 -9.54 1.59
N LEU A 166 13.36 -8.24 1.51
CA LEU A 166 14.72 -7.74 1.68
C LEU A 166 15.30 -8.12 3.06
N MET A 167 14.46 -8.12 4.07
CA MET A 167 14.81 -8.48 5.44
C MET A 167 14.75 -9.99 5.71
N ARG A 168 14.53 -10.82 4.70
CA ARG A 168 14.35 -12.28 4.82
C ARG A 168 13.28 -12.64 5.84
N ARG A 169 12.15 -11.97 5.76
CA ARG A 169 10.93 -12.27 6.52
C ARG A 169 9.84 -12.70 5.56
N GLU A 170 8.96 -13.56 6.02
CA GLU A 170 7.69 -13.78 5.33
C GLU A 170 6.90 -12.46 5.33
N PRO A 171 6.47 -11.97 4.16
CA PRO A 171 5.69 -10.75 4.11
C PRO A 171 4.42 -10.91 4.95
N SER A 172 4.11 -9.88 5.75
CA SER A 172 2.97 -9.89 6.66
C SER A 172 1.65 -10.24 5.96
N MET A 173 1.52 -9.89 4.69
CA MET A 173 0.33 -10.17 3.90
C MET A 173 0.02 -11.67 3.73
N PHE A 174 1.00 -12.54 3.83
CA PHE A 174 0.79 -14.01 3.73
C PHE A 174 0.53 -14.65 5.09
N LEU A 175 0.76 -13.92 6.17
CA LEU A 175 0.60 -14.44 7.52
C LEU A 175 -0.81 -14.15 8.05
N PRO A 176 -1.43 -15.12 8.75
CA PRO A 176 -2.65 -14.85 9.48
C PRO A 176 -2.42 -13.73 10.51
N GLY A 177 -3.31 -12.78 10.58
CA GLY A 177 -3.27 -11.76 11.63
C GLY A 177 -3.30 -10.33 11.14
N THR A 178 -2.69 -9.97 10.03
CA THR A 178 -2.74 -8.62 9.49
C THR A 178 -3.91 -8.48 8.51
N LEU A 179 -4.62 -7.35 8.56
CA LEU A 179 -5.72 -7.04 7.65
C LEU A 179 -5.32 -5.96 6.64
N GLU A 180 -4.00 -5.72 6.48
CA GLU A 180 -3.46 -4.64 5.65
C GLU A 180 -3.99 -4.69 4.23
N GLU A 181 -3.87 -5.85 3.60
CA GLU A 181 -4.28 -6.08 2.22
C GLU A 181 -5.80 -5.96 2.04
N SER A 182 -6.54 -6.53 2.98
CA SER A 182 -8.00 -6.46 2.98
C SER A 182 -8.49 -5.04 3.16
N LEU A 183 -7.85 -4.28 4.03
CA LEU A 183 -8.17 -2.87 4.25
C LEU A 183 -7.71 -2.00 3.07
N ALA A 184 -6.58 -2.28 2.44
CA ALA A 184 -6.15 -1.61 1.22
C ALA A 184 -7.16 -1.85 0.09
N LEU A 185 -7.59 -3.09 -0.12
CA LEU A 185 -8.60 -3.44 -1.12
C LEU A 185 -9.94 -2.75 -0.81
N LEU A 186 -10.41 -2.83 0.44
CA LEU A 186 -11.64 -2.17 0.86
C LEU A 186 -11.58 -0.66 0.63
N GLY A 187 -10.44 -0.04 0.95
CA GLY A 187 -10.21 1.39 0.71
C GLY A 187 -10.24 1.74 -0.77
N CYS A 188 -9.61 0.92 -1.62
CA CYS A 188 -9.66 1.11 -3.07
C CYS A 188 -11.10 1.02 -3.60
N LEU A 189 -11.86 0.04 -3.16
CA LEU A 189 -13.27 -0.09 -3.55
C LEU A 189 -14.11 1.08 -3.05
N LEU A 190 -13.89 1.52 -1.81
CA LEU A 190 -14.55 2.69 -1.24
C LEU A 190 -14.26 3.95 -2.06
N PHE A 191 -12.99 4.18 -2.41
CA PHE A 191 -12.61 5.35 -3.22
C PHE A 191 -13.32 5.35 -4.58
N VAL A 192 -13.36 4.20 -5.28
CA VAL A 192 -14.09 4.07 -6.55
C VAL A 192 -15.58 4.37 -6.34
N ALA A 193 -16.20 3.80 -5.30
CA ALA A 193 -17.61 4.04 -5.00
C ALA A 193 -17.90 5.52 -4.73
N LEU A 194 -17.04 6.20 -3.96
CA LEU A 194 -17.20 7.63 -3.66
C LEU A 194 -17.06 8.50 -4.92
N VAL A 195 -15.99 8.28 -5.69
CA VAL A 195 -15.62 9.16 -6.81
C VAL A 195 -16.44 8.85 -8.06
N LYS A 196 -16.66 7.58 -8.38
CA LYS A 196 -17.39 7.17 -9.60
C LYS A 196 -18.85 6.86 -9.35
N GLY A 197 -19.21 6.31 -8.19
CA GLY A 197 -20.59 5.99 -7.84
C GLY A 197 -21.38 7.21 -7.35
N LEU A 198 -20.81 7.95 -6.39
CA LEU A 198 -21.47 9.10 -5.77
C LEU A 198 -21.04 10.46 -6.35
N ALA A 199 -20.14 10.47 -7.38
CA ALA A 199 -19.61 11.68 -7.99
C ALA A 199 -19.01 12.69 -6.99
N ILE A 200 -18.46 12.20 -5.87
CA ILE A 200 -17.78 13.03 -4.88
C ILE A 200 -16.47 13.54 -5.46
N ASN A 201 -16.11 14.78 -5.10
CA ASN A 201 -14.82 15.35 -5.48
C ASN A 201 -13.67 14.41 -5.06
N GLN A 202 -12.70 14.19 -5.97
CA GLN A 202 -11.61 13.23 -5.77
C GLN A 202 -10.77 13.55 -4.52
N LEU A 203 -10.53 14.82 -4.22
CA LEU A 203 -9.78 15.22 -3.03
C LEU A 203 -10.54 14.86 -1.75
N LEU A 204 -11.85 15.12 -1.72
CA LEU A 204 -12.69 14.75 -0.58
C LEU A 204 -12.80 13.23 -0.46
N GLY A 205 -12.96 12.52 -1.57
CA GLY A 205 -12.95 11.05 -1.62
C GLY A 205 -11.63 10.47 -1.09
N ALA A 206 -10.49 11.09 -1.43
CA ALA A 206 -9.18 10.72 -0.90
C ALA A 206 -9.11 10.84 0.62
N TRP A 207 -9.49 11.99 1.18
CA TRP A 207 -9.49 12.21 2.63
C TRP A 207 -10.43 11.25 3.37
N ILE A 208 -11.63 11.04 2.86
CA ILE A 208 -12.59 10.09 3.44
C ILE A 208 -11.99 8.68 3.43
N THR A 209 -11.42 8.24 2.31
CA THR A 209 -10.83 6.90 2.18
C THR A 209 -9.66 6.72 3.15
N ILE A 210 -8.74 7.68 3.21
CA ILE A 210 -7.60 7.62 4.15
C ILE A 210 -8.10 7.56 5.59
N ALA A 211 -9.06 8.40 5.96
CA ALA A 211 -9.63 8.43 7.30
C ALA A 211 -10.30 7.08 7.66
N VAL A 212 -11.12 6.54 6.76
CA VAL A 212 -11.82 5.26 6.97
C VAL A 212 -10.83 4.12 7.12
N ILE A 213 -9.83 3.99 6.22
CA ILE A 213 -8.79 2.93 6.33
C ILE A 213 -8.06 3.07 7.65
N THR A 214 -7.65 4.30 8.01
CA THR A 214 -6.92 4.57 9.26
C THR A 214 -7.75 4.13 10.47
N VAL A 215 -9.01 4.54 10.55
CA VAL A 215 -9.91 4.19 11.66
C VAL A 215 -10.11 2.68 11.73
N LEU A 216 -10.44 2.04 10.60
CA LEU A 216 -10.65 0.58 10.57
C LEU A 216 -9.38 -0.18 10.97
N ARG A 217 -8.21 0.27 10.54
CA ARG A 217 -6.93 -0.34 10.91
C ARG A 217 -6.67 -0.21 12.41
N LEU A 218 -6.88 0.98 12.98
CA LEU A 218 -6.71 1.21 14.41
C LEU A 218 -7.72 0.41 15.25
N LEU A 219 -8.97 0.30 14.79
CA LEU A 219 -9.98 -0.54 15.43
C LEU A 219 -9.59 -2.02 15.35
N ALA A 220 -9.12 -2.50 14.20
CA ALA A 220 -8.65 -3.88 14.04
C ALA A 220 -7.51 -4.19 15.04
N ILE A 221 -6.54 -3.29 15.17
CA ILE A 221 -5.44 -3.41 16.14
C ILE A 221 -5.97 -3.36 17.59
N ARG A 222 -6.87 -2.42 17.89
CA ARG A 222 -7.42 -2.22 19.24
C ARG A 222 -8.24 -3.41 19.73
N PHE A 223 -9.01 -4.04 18.85
CA PHE A 223 -9.87 -5.18 19.17
C PHE A 223 -9.23 -6.53 18.85
N GLY A 224 -7.98 -6.56 18.40
CA GLY A 224 -7.28 -7.79 18.04
C GLY A 224 -7.96 -8.56 16.90
N ILE A 225 -8.63 -7.83 15.98
CA ILE A 225 -9.29 -8.45 14.83
C ILE A 225 -8.21 -8.90 13.85
N SER A 226 -8.17 -10.20 13.61
CA SER A 226 -7.17 -10.83 12.75
C SER A 226 -7.82 -11.74 11.73
N SER A 227 -7.19 -11.85 10.54
CA SER A 227 -7.56 -12.87 9.59
C SER A 227 -7.21 -14.26 10.16
N LYS A 228 -8.15 -15.20 10.09
CA LYS A 228 -7.91 -16.58 10.52
C LYS A 228 -7.47 -17.42 9.31
N PRO A 229 -6.53 -18.36 9.49
CA PRO A 229 -6.20 -19.30 8.42
C PRO A 229 -7.42 -20.15 8.09
N LEU A 230 -7.54 -20.55 6.83
CA LEU A 230 -8.57 -21.50 6.37
C LEU A 230 -8.24 -22.90 6.94
N HIS A 231 -8.83 -23.24 8.08
CA HIS A 231 -8.52 -24.47 8.83
C HIS A 231 -8.63 -25.76 8.00
N GLY A 232 -9.54 -25.84 7.05
CA GLY A 232 -9.74 -27.06 6.25
C GLY A 232 -8.59 -27.43 5.32
N PHE A 233 -7.78 -26.45 4.87
CA PHE A 233 -6.64 -26.72 4.00
C PHE A 233 -5.39 -27.17 4.78
N ARG A 234 -5.20 -26.67 5.99
CA ARG A 234 -4.05 -27.03 6.81
C ARG A 234 -4.08 -28.52 7.22
N GLU A 235 -5.22 -29.00 7.66
CA GLU A 235 -5.41 -30.42 7.98
C GLU A 235 -5.25 -31.35 6.77
N TYR A 236 -5.59 -30.85 5.58
CA TYR A 236 -5.38 -31.60 4.33
C TYR A 236 -3.91 -31.71 3.97
N CYS A 237 -3.14 -30.63 4.10
CA CYS A 237 -1.69 -30.63 3.83
C CYS A 237 -0.91 -31.48 4.85
N GLU A 238 -1.23 -31.36 6.14
CA GLU A 238 -0.58 -32.16 7.21
C GLU A 238 -0.83 -33.67 7.08
N ARG A 239 -1.91 -34.08 6.40
CA ARG A 239 -2.20 -35.52 6.10
C ARG A 239 -1.49 -36.03 4.84
N GLN A 240 -0.88 -35.17 4.05
CA GLN A 240 -0.20 -35.51 2.80
C GLN A 240 1.33 -35.48 2.92
N GLU A 241 1.88 -35.01 4.02
CA GLU A 241 3.31 -35.15 4.27
C GLU A 241 3.60 -36.57 4.76
N PRO A 242 4.45 -37.33 4.05
CA PRO A 242 4.78 -38.72 4.34
C PRO A 242 5.63 -38.87 5.61
#